data_dd37c7fbb390c7e84a0af9652aae7d32
#
_entry.id   dd37c7fbb390c7e84a0af9652aae7d32
#
_cell.length_a   1.000
_cell.length_b   1.000
_cell.length_c   1.000
_cell.angle_alpha   90.00
_cell.angle_beta   90.00
_cell.angle_gamma   90.00
#
_symmetry.space_group_name_H-M   'P 1'
#
loop_
_entity.id
_entity.type
_entity.pdbx_description
1 polymer ?
#
loop_
_entity_poly.entity_id
_entity_poly.type
_entity_poly.pdbx_seq_one_letter_code
_entity_poly.pdbx_strand_id
1 'polypeptide(L)'
;MDHLPRRLDAFIRSLRSGSDILVPGCGDDYRTIEAFDRAGHRVTAIDFSPIAVECAKKSLPQLGHKIILGDFFGYNFGAGICDAIYERTFLCSLPPRLWNDYAARVAQLLRPLGTLAGFFFYGEESDPPPYPLTESKASEIFRGRFDLLRTEPVADSLSIFAGKESWQEWRLRSRAV
;
A
#
# COMPACT_ATOMS: atom_id res chain seq x y z
N MET A 1 3.40 19.10 -5.55
CA MET A 1 4.63 18.28 -5.66
C MET A 1 4.57 17.54 -7.00
N ASP A 2 5.49 17.84 -7.91
CA ASP A 2 5.45 17.26 -9.28
C ASP A 2 6.25 15.96 -9.42
N HIS A 3 6.79 15.45 -8.32
CA HIS A 3 7.62 14.24 -8.34
C HIS A 3 7.03 13.15 -7.45
N LEU A 4 7.15 11.90 -7.93
CA LEU A 4 6.94 10.73 -7.09
C LEU A 4 7.92 10.74 -5.92
N PRO A 5 7.52 10.26 -4.73
CA PRO A 5 8.46 10.05 -3.64
C PRO A 5 9.62 9.15 -4.09
N ARG A 6 10.85 9.51 -3.71
CA ARG A 6 12.07 8.81 -4.17
C ARG A 6 12.03 7.30 -3.88
N ARG A 7 11.48 6.92 -2.74
CA ARG A 7 11.38 5.50 -2.36
C ARG A 7 10.40 4.74 -3.21
N LEU A 8 9.26 5.34 -3.54
CA LEU A 8 8.30 4.74 -4.46
C LEU A 8 8.91 4.54 -5.85
N ASP A 9 9.58 5.56 -6.40
CA ASP A 9 10.25 5.47 -7.71
C ASP A 9 11.33 4.35 -7.71
N ALA A 10 12.17 4.28 -6.67
CA ALA A 10 13.16 3.22 -6.53
C ALA A 10 12.52 1.82 -6.42
N PHE A 11 11.43 1.70 -5.67
CA PHE A 11 10.68 0.46 -5.53
C PHE A 11 10.09 0.00 -6.87
N ILE A 12 9.42 0.89 -7.59
CA ILE A 12 8.85 0.61 -8.92
C ILE A 12 9.92 0.03 -9.85
N ARG A 13 11.11 0.63 -9.88
CA ARG A 13 12.23 0.17 -10.73
C ARG A 13 12.83 -1.16 -10.27
N SER A 14 12.69 -1.50 -9.01
CA SER A 14 13.23 -2.76 -8.45
C SER A 14 12.35 -3.96 -8.74
N LEU A 15 11.09 -3.74 -9.09
CA LEU A 15 10.15 -4.81 -9.39
C LEU A 15 10.48 -5.49 -10.72
N ARG A 16 10.17 -6.78 -10.79
CA ARG A 16 10.26 -7.52 -12.06
C ARG A 16 9.28 -6.92 -13.07
N SER A 17 9.73 -6.75 -14.31
CA SER A 17 8.86 -6.25 -15.39
C SER A 17 7.55 -7.05 -15.47
N GLY A 18 6.43 -6.34 -15.63
CA GLY A 18 5.11 -6.95 -15.72
C GLY A 18 4.58 -7.50 -14.40
N SER A 19 5.11 -7.07 -13.24
CA SER A 19 4.55 -7.45 -11.93
C SER A 19 3.10 -6.99 -11.76
N ASP A 20 2.33 -7.79 -11.03
CA ASP A 20 0.97 -7.44 -10.61
C ASP A 20 1.01 -6.67 -9.30
N ILE A 21 0.45 -5.47 -9.29
CA ILE A 21 0.48 -4.54 -8.15
C ILE A 21 -0.94 -4.26 -7.68
N LEU A 22 -1.16 -4.32 -6.37
CA LEU A 22 -2.40 -3.88 -5.75
C LEU A 22 -2.17 -2.62 -4.90
N VAL A 23 -3.04 -1.63 -5.04
CA VAL A 23 -3.03 -0.37 -4.27
C VAL A 23 -4.33 -0.27 -3.49
N PRO A 24 -4.37 -0.72 -2.22
CA PRO A 24 -5.55 -0.59 -1.37
C PRO A 24 -5.71 0.82 -0.83
N GLY A 25 -6.96 1.29 -0.69
CA GLY A 25 -7.26 2.62 -0.19
C GLY A 25 -6.62 3.70 -1.05
N CYS A 26 -6.72 3.55 -2.37
CA CYS A 26 -5.98 4.42 -3.30
C CYS A 26 -6.44 5.89 -3.25
N GLY A 27 -7.60 6.17 -2.68
CA GLY A 27 -8.12 7.52 -2.64
C GLY A 27 -8.21 8.12 -4.05
N ASP A 28 -7.75 9.34 -4.16
CA ASP A 28 -7.58 10.07 -5.43
C ASP A 28 -6.12 10.11 -5.92
N ASP A 29 -5.24 9.22 -5.39
CA ASP A 29 -3.81 9.16 -5.79
C ASP A 29 -3.62 8.48 -7.15
N TYR A 30 -4.10 9.14 -8.18
CA TYR A 30 -3.96 8.67 -9.56
C TYR A 30 -2.49 8.62 -10.04
N ARG A 31 -1.60 9.44 -9.47
CA ARG A 31 -0.18 9.51 -9.88
C ARG A 31 0.57 8.23 -9.58
N THR A 32 0.31 7.62 -8.44
CA THR A 32 0.88 6.31 -8.09
C THR A 32 0.41 5.23 -9.06
N ILE A 33 -0.88 5.20 -9.38
CA ILE A 33 -1.46 4.24 -10.35
C ILE A 33 -0.80 4.41 -11.71
N GLU A 34 -0.71 5.65 -12.20
CA GLU A 34 -0.07 5.97 -13.47
C GLU A 34 1.42 5.61 -13.50
N ALA A 35 2.14 5.81 -12.39
CA ALA A 35 3.56 5.50 -12.31
C ALA A 35 3.85 3.99 -12.44
N PHE A 36 3.07 3.14 -11.77
CA PHE A 36 3.18 1.70 -11.94
C PHE A 36 2.83 1.26 -13.36
N ASP A 37 1.77 1.82 -13.96
CA ASP A 37 1.37 1.50 -15.32
C ASP A 37 2.44 1.91 -16.37
N ARG A 38 2.97 3.13 -16.27
CA ARG A 38 4.05 3.63 -17.14
C ARG A 38 5.33 2.81 -17.04
N ALA A 39 5.60 2.23 -15.88
CA ALA A 39 6.73 1.31 -15.70
C ALA A 39 6.48 -0.10 -16.25
N GLY A 40 5.31 -0.34 -16.86
CA GLY A 40 4.94 -1.62 -17.46
C GLY A 40 4.42 -2.67 -16.48
N HIS A 41 3.97 -2.25 -15.28
CA HIS A 41 3.33 -3.14 -14.32
C HIS A 41 1.81 -3.20 -14.51
N ARG A 42 1.20 -4.30 -14.11
CA ARG A 42 -0.26 -4.46 -14.09
C ARG A 42 -0.78 -4.00 -12.73
N VAL A 43 -1.26 -2.76 -12.67
CA VAL A 43 -1.78 -2.17 -11.44
C VAL A 43 -3.28 -2.36 -11.32
N THR A 44 -3.73 -2.69 -10.11
CA THR A 44 -5.14 -2.67 -9.68
C THR A 44 -5.22 -1.81 -8.43
N ALA A 45 -6.15 -0.87 -8.40
CA ALA A 45 -6.40 -0.01 -7.25
C ALA A 45 -7.81 -0.21 -6.73
N ILE A 46 -8.03 -0.07 -5.43
CA ILE A 46 -9.35 -0.20 -4.82
C ILE A 46 -9.55 0.85 -3.74
N ASP A 47 -10.72 1.46 -3.74
CA ASP A 47 -11.17 2.32 -2.65
C ASP A 47 -12.68 2.14 -2.42
N PHE A 48 -13.13 2.33 -1.17
CA PHE A 48 -14.55 2.22 -0.84
C PHE A 48 -15.33 3.53 -1.04
N SER A 49 -14.61 4.66 -1.20
CA SER A 49 -15.20 5.98 -1.41
C SER A 49 -15.62 6.19 -2.87
N PRO A 50 -16.91 6.31 -3.17
CA PRO A 50 -17.36 6.59 -4.54
C PRO A 50 -16.78 7.89 -5.10
N ILE A 51 -16.65 8.92 -4.25
CA ILE A 51 -16.11 10.23 -4.64
C ILE A 51 -14.63 10.11 -5.02
N ALA A 52 -13.82 9.43 -4.21
CA ALA A 52 -12.40 9.24 -4.49
C ALA A 52 -12.18 8.45 -5.79
N VAL A 53 -12.92 7.34 -5.95
CA VAL A 53 -12.85 6.51 -7.17
C VAL A 53 -13.28 7.30 -8.41
N GLU A 54 -14.32 8.10 -8.31
CA GLU A 54 -14.78 8.94 -9.42
C GLU A 54 -13.72 9.99 -9.80
N CYS A 55 -13.13 10.66 -8.81
CA CYS A 55 -12.04 11.63 -9.03
C CYS A 55 -10.82 10.97 -9.69
N ALA A 56 -10.39 9.81 -9.19
CA ALA A 56 -9.28 9.07 -9.76
C ALA A 56 -9.55 8.63 -11.22
N LYS A 57 -10.75 8.12 -11.50
CA LYS A 57 -11.17 7.72 -12.87
C LYS A 57 -11.25 8.91 -13.82
N LYS A 58 -11.70 10.08 -13.36
CA LYS A 58 -11.72 11.31 -14.16
C LYS A 58 -10.31 11.80 -14.48
N SER A 59 -9.39 11.66 -13.54
CA SER A 59 -7.97 12.04 -13.73
C SER A 59 -7.19 11.09 -14.62
N LEU A 60 -7.61 9.80 -14.66
CA LEU A 60 -6.98 8.74 -15.47
C LEU A 60 -8.02 7.98 -16.31
N PRO A 61 -8.67 8.60 -17.31
CA PRO A 61 -9.71 7.93 -18.07
C PRO A 61 -9.25 6.62 -18.73
N GLN A 62 -8.01 6.57 -19.21
CA GLN A 62 -7.40 5.40 -19.85
C GLN A 62 -7.15 4.24 -18.89
N LEU A 63 -7.02 4.51 -17.59
CA LEU A 63 -6.78 3.51 -16.53
C LEU A 63 -7.98 3.32 -15.61
N GLY A 64 -9.09 3.98 -15.87
CA GLY A 64 -10.29 3.94 -15.01
C GLY A 64 -10.84 2.54 -14.77
N HIS A 65 -10.63 1.61 -15.70
CA HIS A 65 -11.00 0.20 -15.59
C HIS A 65 -10.15 -0.58 -14.56
N LYS A 66 -8.99 -0.04 -14.14
CA LYS A 66 -8.10 -0.60 -13.13
C LYS A 66 -8.43 -0.13 -11.72
N ILE A 67 -9.36 0.82 -11.59
CA ILE A 67 -9.76 1.42 -10.31
C ILE A 67 -11.12 0.86 -9.90
N ILE A 68 -11.15 0.12 -8.81
CA ILE A 68 -12.32 -0.60 -8.31
C ILE A 68 -12.97 0.22 -7.18
N LEU A 69 -14.28 0.40 -7.27
CA LEU A 69 -15.08 0.83 -6.14
C LEU A 69 -15.47 -0.41 -5.32
N GLY A 70 -14.96 -0.50 -4.11
CA GLY A 70 -15.24 -1.65 -3.25
C GLY A 70 -14.50 -1.63 -1.91
N ASP A 71 -14.94 -2.49 -1.01
CA ASP A 71 -14.27 -2.71 0.27
C ASP A 71 -13.09 -3.67 0.09
N PHE A 72 -11.90 -3.23 0.49
CA PHE A 72 -10.67 -4.03 0.41
C PHE A 72 -10.79 -5.39 1.11
N PHE A 73 -11.48 -5.44 2.25
CA PHE A 73 -11.63 -6.67 3.02
C PHE A 73 -12.63 -7.64 2.40
N GLY A 74 -13.72 -7.13 1.87
CA GLY A 74 -14.82 -7.94 1.33
C GLY A 74 -14.72 -8.24 -0.17
N TYR A 75 -13.90 -7.50 -0.93
CA TYR A 75 -13.81 -7.69 -2.37
C TYR A 75 -13.17 -9.02 -2.75
N ASN A 76 -13.80 -9.77 -3.65
CA ASN A 76 -13.29 -11.08 -4.07
C ASN A 76 -12.20 -10.96 -5.15
N PHE A 77 -10.98 -10.71 -4.73
CA PHE A 77 -9.81 -10.75 -5.62
C PHE A 77 -9.31 -12.17 -5.94
N GLY A 78 -9.67 -13.17 -5.14
CA GLY A 78 -8.96 -14.44 -5.09
C GLY A 78 -7.75 -14.39 -4.14
N ALA A 79 -6.91 -15.41 -4.18
CA ALA A 79 -5.69 -15.51 -3.39
C ALA A 79 -4.46 -15.52 -4.27
N GLY A 80 -3.33 -14.98 -3.80
CA GLY A 80 -2.06 -14.97 -4.52
C GLY A 80 -2.14 -14.28 -5.88
N ILE A 81 -2.79 -13.12 -5.91
CA ILE A 81 -3.10 -12.41 -7.16
C ILE A 81 -2.03 -11.38 -7.53
N CYS A 82 -1.22 -10.91 -6.59
CA CYS A 82 -0.25 -9.84 -6.85
C CYS A 82 1.15 -10.16 -6.34
N ASP A 83 2.14 -9.56 -6.99
CA ASP A 83 3.55 -9.68 -6.63
C ASP A 83 3.93 -8.65 -5.57
N ALA A 84 3.23 -7.50 -5.56
CA ALA A 84 3.42 -6.48 -4.56
C ALA A 84 2.11 -5.78 -4.20
N ILE A 85 2.03 -5.30 -2.95
CA ILE A 85 1.00 -4.39 -2.46
C ILE A 85 1.69 -3.10 -2.05
N TYR A 86 1.21 -1.98 -2.56
CA TYR A 86 1.72 -0.66 -2.20
C TYR A 86 0.83 -0.01 -1.15
N GLU A 87 1.43 0.33 -0.02
CA GLU A 87 0.79 0.96 1.13
C GLU A 87 1.10 2.46 1.17
N ARG A 88 0.05 3.27 1.19
CA ARG A 88 0.18 4.66 1.55
C ARG A 88 -1.09 5.16 2.23
N THR A 89 -0.97 5.53 3.50
CA THR A 89 -2.06 6.11 4.32
C THR A 89 -3.30 5.24 4.51
N PHE A 90 -3.34 4.02 3.98
CA PHE A 90 -4.49 3.14 4.14
C PHE A 90 -4.49 2.47 5.53
N LEU A 91 -3.39 1.85 5.94
CA LEU A 91 -3.32 1.21 7.27
C LEU A 91 -3.57 2.21 8.40
N CYS A 92 -2.98 3.41 8.33
CA CYS A 92 -3.19 4.45 9.34
C CYS A 92 -4.59 5.09 9.30
N SER A 93 -5.36 4.90 8.24
CA SER A 93 -6.77 5.30 8.20
C SER A 93 -7.69 4.28 8.88
N LEU A 94 -7.22 3.04 9.05
CA LEU A 94 -7.98 1.95 9.67
C LEU A 94 -7.86 2.00 11.20
N PRO A 95 -8.97 1.82 11.93
CA PRO A 95 -8.88 1.70 13.39
C PRO A 95 -8.03 0.48 13.77
N PRO A 96 -7.23 0.56 14.87
CA PRO A 96 -6.27 -0.48 15.27
C PRO A 96 -6.84 -1.89 15.41
N ARG A 97 -8.13 -2.03 15.68
CA ARG A 97 -8.80 -3.34 15.73
C ARG A 97 -8.79 -4.09 14.39
N LEU A 98 -8.63 -3.38 13.25
CA LEU A 98 -8.59 -3.97 11.91
C LEU A 98 -7.18 -4.28 11.40
N TRP A 99 -6.13 -3.91 12.12
CA TRP A 99 -4.75 -4.06 11.62
C TRP A 99 -4.31 -5.51 11.45
N ASN A 100 -4.75 -6.42 12.34
CA ASN A 100 -4.48 -7.85 12.17
C ASN A 100 -5.22 -8.43 10.96
N ASP A 101 -6.46 -7.99 10.72
CA ASP A 101 -7.23 -8.39 9.54
C ASP A 101 -6.59 -7.85 8.26
N TYR A 102 -6.11 -6.60 8.29
CA TYR A 102 -5.33 -6.02 7.20
C TYR A 102 -4.09 -6.87 6.87
N ALA A 103 -3.25 -7.18 7.86
CA ALA A 103 -2.05 -7.99 7.64
C ALA A 103 -2.38 -9.40 7.13
N ALA A 104 -3.46 -10.02 7.63
CA ALA A 104 -3.94 -11.31 7.15
C ALA A 104 -4.43 -11.22 5.68
N ARG A 105 -5.17 -10.16 5.35
CA ARG A 105 -5.68 -9.91 4.00
C ARG A 105 -4.55 -9.67 3.00
N VAL A 106 -3.57 -8.84 3.36
CA VAL A 106 -2.36 -8.62 2.55
C VAL A 106 -1.62 -9.93 2.29
N ALA A 107 -1.44 -10.77 3.33
CA ALA A 107 -0.78 -12.07 3.17
C ALA A 107 -1.56 -13.04 2.29
N GLN A 108 -2.90 -12.97 2.27
CA GLN A 108 -3.75 -13.77 1.40
C GLN A 108 -3.62 -13.37 -0.08
N LEU A 109 -3.51 -12.07 -0.34
CA LEU A 109 -3.50 -11.52 -1.70
C LEU A 109 -2.13 -11.59 -2.37
N LEU A 110 -1.05 -11.55 -1.60
CA LEU A 110 0.30 -11.67 -2.12
C LEU A 110 0.61 -13.11 -2.56
N ARG A 111 1.32 -13.23 -3.68
CA ARG A 111 1.98 -14.48 -4.07
C ARG A 111 3.07 -14.84 -3.05
N PRO A 112 3.49 -16.10 -3.00
CA PRO A 112 4.64 -16.50 -2.17
C PRO A 112 5.85 -15.59 -2.45
N LEU A 113 6.51 -15.10 -1.40
CA LEU A 113 7.61 -14.13 -1.45
C LEU A 113 7.24 -12.74 -2.02
N GLY A 114 5.96 -12.46 -2.24
CA GLY A 114 5.50 -11.12 -2.60
C GLY A 114 5.76 -10.09 -1.50
N THR A 115 5.74 -8.82 -1.86
CA THR A 115 6.17 -7.73 -0.98
C THR A 115 5.05 -6.75 -0.70
N LEU A 116 4.83 -6.43 0.58
CA LEU A 116 4.12 -5.24 1.02
C LEU A 116 5.15 -4.12 1.18
N ALA A 117 5.02 -3.04 0.44
CA ALA A 117 5.94 -1.92 0.51
C ALA A 117 5.19 -0.59 0.55
N GLY A 118 5.70 0.38 1.29
CA GLY A 118 5.06 1.69 1.35
C GLY A 118 5.51 2.58 2.49
N PHE A 119 4.71 3.60 2.71
CA PHE A 119 4.93 4.62 3.72
C PHE A 119 4.04 4.35 4.93
N PHE A 120 4.65 4.03 6.05
CA PHE A 120 3.97 3.72 7.30
C PHE A 120 4.08 4.90 8.26
N PHE A 121 2.96 5.28 8.86
CA PHE A 121 2.87 6.42 9.75
C PHE A 121 3.23 6.03 11.19
N TYR A 122 4.27 6.68 11.76
CA TYR A 122 4.80 6.45 13.10
C TYR A 122 4.74 7.66 14.02
N GLY A 123 4.11 8.74 13.59
CA GLY A 123 4.02 9.97 14.37
C GLY A 123 3.11 9.86 15.59
N GLU A 124 2.99 10.96 16.29
CA GLU A 124 1.97 11.14 17.32
C GLU A 124 0.76 11.84 16.69
N GLU A 125 -0.44 11.42 17.09
CA GLU A 125 -1.69 12.03 16.67
C GLU A 125 -2.66 12.07 17.85
N SER A 126 -3.16 13.28 18.16
CA SER A 126 -4.08 13.49 19.26
C SER A 126 -5.53 13.23 18.87
N ASP A 127 -5.86 13.31 17.58
CA ASP A 127 -7.22 13.15 17.05
C ASP A 127 -7.22 12.23 15.82
N PRO A 128 -7.06 10.93 16.02
CA PRO A 128 -7.00 9.96 14.90
C PRO A 128 -8.35 9.82 14.19
N PRO A 129 -8.39 9.52 12.86
CA PRO A 129 -7.23 9.16 12.04
C PRO A 129 -6.36 10.37 11.63
N PRO A 130 -5.08 10.17 11.26
CA PRO A 130 -4.37 8.90 11.08
C PRO A 130 -3.97 8.23 12.39
N TYR A 131 -4.09 6.90 12.48
CA TYR A 131 -3.66 6.11 13.63
C TYR A 131 -2.17 5.77 13.52
N PRO A 132 -1.31 6.27 14.44
CA PRO A 132 0.13 6.01 14.35
C PRO A 132 0.47 4.59 14.77
N LEU A 133 1.38 3.96 14.01
CA LEU A 133 2.03 2.73 14.42
C LEU A 133 3.08 3.00 15.48
N THR A 134 3.36 1.99 16.30
CA THR A 134 4.62 1.85 17.04
C THR A 134 5.41 0.69 16.45
N GLU A 135 6.72 0.64 16.68
CA GLU A 135 7.54 -0.48 16.19
C GLU A 135 7.09 -1.81 16.79
N SER A 136 6.70 -1.80 18.08
CA SER A 136 6.15 -2.96 18.76
C SER A 136 4.86 -3.44 18.07
N LYS A 137 3.96 -2.52 17.71
CA LYS A 137 2.70 -2.86 17.04
C LYS A 137 2.91 -3.33 15.61
N ALA A 138 3.79 -2.69 14.84
CA ALA A 138 4.16 -3.16 13.52
C ALA A 138 4.75 -4.58 13.57
N SER A 139 5.60 -4.84 14.55
CA SER A 139 6.15 -6.17 14.79
C SER A 139 5.07 -7.20 15.13
N GLU A 140 4.12 -6.86 15.99
CA GLU A 140 3.00 -7.73 16.36
C GLU A 140 2.15 -8.13 15.15
N ILE A 141 1.76 -7.17 14.31
CA ILE A 141 0.84 -7.43 13.20
C ILE A 141 1.51 -8.08 11.98
N PHE A 142 2.80 -7.81 11.73
CA PHE A 142 3.46 -8.27 10.51
C PHE A 142 4.40 -9.47 10.71
N ARG A 143 5.21 -9.52 11.78
CA ARG A 143 6.29 -10.52 11.92
C ARG A 143 5.84 -11.97 11.98
N GLY A 144 4.58 -12.23 12.28
CA GLY A 144 4.03 -13.58 12.19
C GLY A 144 3.92 -14.14 10.77
N ARG A 145 3.85 -13.26 9.77
CA ARG A 145 3.62 -13.61 8.35
C ARG A 145 4.69 -13.08 7.41
N PHE A 146 5.42 -12.04 7.82
CA PHE A 146 6.34 -11.30 6.97
C PHE A 146 7.72 -11.17 7.60
N ASP A 147 8.73 -11.04 6.76
CA ASP A 147 10.08 -10.61 7.14
C ASP A 147 10.28 -9.16 6.72
N LEU A 148 10.73 -8.32 7.66
CA LEU A 148 11.09 -6.93 7.36
C LEU A 148 12.43 -6.92 6.61
N LEU A 149 12.39 -6.49 5.35
CA LEU A 149 13.58 -6.41 4.50
C LEU A 149 14.25 -5.04 4.59
N ARG A 150 13.45 -3.99 4.78
CA ARG A 150 13.91 -2.61 4.76
C ARG A 150 13.03 -1.74 5.65
N THR A 151 13.68 -0.83 6.37
CA THR A 151 13.03 0.29 7.04
C THR A 151 13.93 1.51 6.93
N GLU A 152 13.40 2.64 6.48
CA GLU A 152 14.16 3.86 6.27
C GLU A 152 13.31 5.10 6.53
N PRO A 153 13.88 6.15 7.13
CA PRO A 153 13.17 7.43 7.29
C PRO A 153 12.87 8.04 5.91
N VAL A 154 11.78 8.75 5.82
CA VAL A 154 11.32 9.43 4.60
C VAL A 154 11.67 10.91 4.67
N ALA A 155 12.45 11.39 3.71
CA ALA A 155 12.88 12.79 3.65
C ALA A 155 11.97 13.67 2.79
N ASP A 156 11.16 13.07 1.93
CA ASP A 156 10.29 13.73 0.94
C ASP A 156 8.81 13.40 1.17
N SER A 157 8.41 13.25 2.43
CA SER A 157 7.01 13.10 2.85
C SER A 157 6.17 14.32 2.46
N LEU A 158 4.86 14.10 2.34
CA LEU A 158 3.90 15.20 2.36
C LEU A 158 4.08 16.02 3.64
N SER A 159 3.90 17.34 3.57
CA SER A 159 4.15 18.23 4.71
C SER A 159 3.42 17.81 6.00
N ILE A 160 2.21 17.30 5.88
CA ILE A 160 1.40 16.80 7.01
C ILE A 160 2.03 15.56 7.68
N PHE A 161 2.83 14.78 6.96
CA PHE A 161 3.49 13.56 7.44
C PHE A 161 5.01 13.72 7.62
N ALA A 162 5.54 14.93 7.39
CA ALA A 162 6.98 15.17 7.46
C ALA A 162 7.58 14.75 8.81
N GLY A 163 8.60 13.88 8.75
CA GLY A 163 9.25 13.31 9.92
C GLY A 163 8.45 12.24 10.67
N LYS A 164 7.26 11.90 10.19
CA LYS A 164 6.35 10.92 10.81
C LYS A 164 6.16 9.65 10.00
N GLU A 165 6.80 9.54 8.85
CA GLU A 165 6.72 8.36 7.97
C GLU A 165 8.02 7.58 7.93
N SER A 166 7.90 6.27 7.82
CA SER A 166 8.99 5.36 7.48
C SER A 166 8.62 4.58 6.22
N TRP A 167 9.55 4.51 5.26
CA TRP A 167 9.45 3.55 4.16
C TRP A 167 9.78 2.17 4.68
N GLN A 168 8.90 1.20 4.43
CA GLN A 168 9.14 -0.20 4.81
C GLN A 168 8.83 -1.16 3.66
N GLU A 169 9.59 -2.26 3.63
CA GLU A 169 9.37 -3.38 2.73
C GLU A 169 9.29 -4.67 3.56
N TRP A 170 8.14 -5.33 3.48
CA TRP A 170 7.83 -6.57 4.20
C TRP A 170 7.60 -7.69 3.20
N ARG A 171 8.43 -8.73 3.24
CA ARG A 171 8.29 -9.90 2.36
C ARG A 171 7.41 -10.96 3.01
N LEU A 172 6.40 -11.44 2.28
CA LEU A 172 5.61 -12.58 2.71
C LEU A 172 6.51 -13.81 2.84
N ARG A 173 6.47 -14.45 4.00
CA ARG A 173 7.19 -15.72 4.22
C ARG A 173 6.61 -16.82 3.34
N SER A 174 7.47 -17.66 2.79
CA SER A 174 7.01 -18.93 2.23
C SER A 174 6.34 -19.74 3.34
N ARG A 175 5.15 -20.29 3.08
CA ARG A 175 4.60 -21.28 3.99
C ARG A 175 5.57 -22.45 4.03
N ALA A 176 6.03 -22.84 5.22
CA ALA A 176 6.67 -24.13 5.38
C ALA A 176 5.67 -25.21 4.95
N VAL A 177 6.04 -26.01 3.98
CA VAL A 177 5.27 -27.16 3.51
C VAL A 177 5.27 -28.22 4.59
#